data_f8ad0edd80354d1e99b103fdab774381
#
_entry.id   f8ad0edd80354d1e99b103fdab774381
#
_cell.length_a   1.000
_cell.length_b   1.000
_cell.length_c   1.000
_cell.angle_alpha   90.00
_cell.angle_beta   90.00
_cell.angle_gamma   90.00
#
_symmetry.space_group_name_H-M   'P 1'
#
loop_
_entity.id
_entity.type
_entity.pdbx_description
1 polymer ?
#
loop_
_entity_poly.entity_id
_entity_poly.type
_entity_poly.pdbx_seq_one_letter_code
_entity_poly.pdbx_strand_id
1 'polypeptide(L)'
;TVPLYFTDCKVPVENLLGNVGDGAGPAFCGLNIGRFKLGASAIGGMMLGMQHAVEYAKSRKAFGQSISDFGSIQDKLATSAILTYTLDSTCYSVIGKQTEAINELDKNDPEYYVKQGNTTEQYIAENSIVKVYGSEAAEELIDHCFQIYGGYGFIEEYPMAQAYRDNRINKIWEGTNEINRMLCGRAMITKALSGEIGFKEYLEKVDVYCNNGLDSGYEGDLKTEVECVEAAK
;
A
#
# COMPACT_ATOMS: atom_id res chain seq x y z
N THR A 1 -5.02 3.16 -21.50
CA THR A 1 -4.70 4.59 -21.35
C THR A 1 -4.76 5.24 -22.72
N VAL A 2 -5.53 6.31 -22.82
CA VAL A 2 -5.72 7.05 -24.08
C VAL A 2 -5.60 8.55 -23.81
N PRO A 3 -5.13 9.37 -24.75
CA PRO A 3 -5.18 10.81 -24.64
C PRO A 3 -6.64 11.29 -24.73
N LEU A 4 -6.95 12.37 -23.98
CA LEU A 4 -8.22 13.07 -24.06
C LEU A 4 -7.96 14.48 -24.62
N TYR A 5 -8.78 14.90 -25.54
CA TYR A 5 -8.69 16.22 -26.17
C TYR A 5 -10.00 17.01 -25.92
N PHE A 6 -9.85 18.24 -25.49
CA PHE A 6 -10.95 19.17 -25.29
C PHE A 6 -10.76 20.34 -26.26
N THR A 7 -11.68 20.51 -27.22
CA THR A 7 -11.64 21.61 -28.20
C THR A 7 -12.90 22.48 -28.00
N ASP A 8 -12.72 23.75 -27.72
CA ASP A 8 -13.80 24.73 -27.50
C ASP A 8 -14.87 24.27 -26.49
N CYS A 9 -14.46 23.46 -25.49
CA CYS A 9 -15.34 22.98 -24.44
C CYS A 9 -15.71 24.12 -23.48
N LYS A 10 -16.97 24.56 -23.55
CA LYS A 10 -17.50 25.63 -22.67
C LYS A 10 -17.89 25.02 -21.33
N VAL A 11 -17.30 25.52 -20.25
CA VAL A 11 -17.62 25.12 -18.87
C VAL A 11 -18.27 26.33 -18.17
N PRO A 12 -19.46 26.18 -17.55
CA PRO A 12 -20.10 27.25 -16.77
C PRO A 12 -19.16 27.71 -15.63
N VAL A 13 -19.16 29.03 -15.36
CA VAL A 13 -18.27 29.62 -14.34
C VAL A 13 -18.60 29.15 -12.94
N GLU A 14 -19.85 28.80 -12.68
CA GLU A 14 -20.33 28.22 -11.41
C GLU A 14 -19.78 26.81 -11.12
N ASN A 15 -19.20 26.15 -12.13
CA ASN A 15 -18.53 24.86 -11.95
C ASN A 15 -17.08 25.02 -11.46
N LEU A 16 -16.62 26.25 -11.21
CA LEU A 16 -15.30 26.46 -10.61
C LEU A 16 -15.28 25.90 -9.18
N LEU A 17 -14.37 24.99 -8.93
CA LEU A 17 -14.14 24.42 -7.61
C LEU A 17 -13.08 25.26 -6.85
N GLY A 18 -13.52 26.00 -5.83
CA GLY A 18 -12.66 26.94 -5.09
C GLY A 18 -12.43 28.26 -5.88
N ASN A 19 -11.25 28.85 -5.72
CA ASN A 19 -10.89 30.10 -6.40
C ASN A 19 -9.97 29.85 -7.59
N VAL A 20 -9.85 30.85 -8.46
CA VAL A 20 -8.87 30.80 -9.55
C VAL A 20 -7.45 30.70 -8.97
N GLY A 21 -6.74 29.63 -9.31
CA GLY A 21 -5.38 29.35 -8.80
C GLY A 21 -5.32 28.25 -7.74
N ASP A 22 -6.43 27.86 -7.12
CA ASP A 22 -6.47 26.87 -6.02
C ASP A 22 -6.48 25.41 -6.51
N GLY A 23 -6.52 25.16 -7.81
CA GLY A 23 -6.73 23.84 -8.41
C GLY A 23 -5.73 22.74 -7.97
N ALA A 24 -4.53 23.12 -7.52
CA ALA A 24 -3.54 22.19 -7.03
C ALA A 24 -4.00 21.46 -5.74
N GLY A 25 -4.64 22.17 -4.80
CA GLY A 25 -5.11 21.59 -3.54
C GLY A 25 -6.08 20.43 -3.74
N PRO A 26 -7.26 20.65 -4.37
CA PRO A 26 -8.22 19.59 -4.66
C PRO A 26 -7.61 18.42 -5.48
N ALA A 27 -6.74 18.72 -6.46
CA ALA A 27 -6.10 17.71 -7.28
C ALA A 27 -5.19 16.80 -6.45
N PHE A 28 -4.34 17.36 -5.59
CA PHE A 28 -3.44 16.57 -4.74
C PHE A 28 -4.19 15.82 -3.63
N CYS A 29 -5.26 16.39 -3.08
CA CYS A 29 -6.13 15.68 -2.13
C CYS A 29 -6.77 14.45 -2.81
N GLY A 30 -7.28 14.59 -4.03
CA GLY A 30 -7.82 13.47 -4.82
C GLY A 30 -6.76 12.39 -5.09
N LEU A 31 -5.52 12.78 -5.45
CA LEU A 31 -4.41 11.86 -5.66
C LEU A 31 -4.01 11.14 -4.36
N ASN A 32 -4.07 11.81 -3.21
CA ASN A 32 -3.76 11.18 -1.92
C ASN A 32 -4.73 10.04 -1.58
N ILE A 33 -6.03 10.27 -1.79
CA ILE A 33 -7.07 9.23 -1.65
C ILE A 33 -6.86 8.12 -2.70
N GLY A 34 -6.51 8.49 -3.93
CA GLY A 34 -6.20 7.56 -5.02
C GLY A 34 -5.07 6.59 -4.67
N ARG A 35 -4.01 7.07 -4.01
CA ARG A 35 -2.89 6.23 -3.54
C ARG A 35 -3.37 5.13 -2.60
N PHE A 36 -4.17 5.47 -1.59
CA PHE A 36 -4.74 4.47 -0.69
C PHE A 36 -5.59 3.45 -1.44
N LYS A 37 -6.51 3.94 -2.30
CA LYS A 37 -7.40 3.06 -3.10
C LYS A 37 -6.63 2.10 -3.99
N LEU A 38 -5.51 2.54 -4.58
CA LEU A 38 -4.67 1.69 -5.42
C LEU A 38 -4.09 0.53 -4.61
N GLY A 39 -3.51 0.80 -3.44
CA GLY A 39 -2.99 -0.25 -2.58
C GLY A 39 -4.10 -1.20 -2.11
N ALA A 40 -5.23 -0.68 -1.67
CA ALA A 40 -6.37 -1.49 -1.24
C ALA A 40 -6.94 -2.36 -2.38
N SER A 41 -7.01 -1.82 -3.61
CA SER A 41 -7.49 -2.60 -4.77
C SER A 41 -6.56 -3.75 -5.16
N ALA A 42 -5.26 -3.63 -4.87
CA ALA A 42 -4.29 -4.69 -5.12
C ALA A 42 -4.61 -5.97 -4.34
N ILE A 43 -5.17 -5.87 -3.13
CA ILE A 43 -5.53 -7.02 -2.28
C ILE A 43 -6.46 -7.99 -3.02
N GLY A 44 -7.51 -7.46 -3.65
CA GLY A 44 -8.45 -8.29 -4.42
C GLY A 44 -7.79 -9.04 -5.58
N GLY A 45 -6.91 -8.34 -6.30
CA GLY A 45 -6.10 -8.95 -7.38
C GLY A 45 -5.14 -10.02 -6.87
N MET A 46 -4.49 -9.76 -5.73
CA MET A 46 -3.57 -10.71 -5.08
C MET A 46 -4.31 -11.97 -4.62
N MET A 47 -5.47 -11.83 -3.98
CA MET A 47 -6.29 -12.96 -3.54
C MET A 47 -6.75 -13.81 -4.71
N LEU A 48 -7.21 -13.19 -5.79
CA LEU A 48 -7.66 -13.90 -7.00
C LEU A 48 -6.49 -14.61 -7.69
N GLY A 49 -5.35 -13.93 -7.85
CA GLY A 49 -4.14 -14.52 -8.43
C GLY A 49 -3.66 -15.74 -7.64
N MET A 50 -3.66 -15.64 -6.31
CA MET A 50 -3.27 -16.73 -5.43
C MET A 50 -4.26 -17.91 -5.50
N GLN A 51 -5.57 -17.64 -5.56
CA GLN A 51 -6.58 -18.70 -5.75
C GLN A 51 -6.30 -19.49 -7.03
N HIS A 52 -6.13 -18.81 -8.15
CA HIS A 52 -5.82 -19.44 -9.43
C HIS A 52 -4.51 -20.24 -9.37
N ALA A 53 -3.46 -19.70 -8.74
CA ALA A 53 -2.18 -20.38 -8.62
C ALA A 53 -2.28 -21.66 -7.77
N VAL A 54 -3.04 -21.64 -6.68
CA VAL A 54 -3.28 -22.81 -5.82
C VAL A 54 -4.06 -23.89 -6.57
N GLU A 55 -5.14 -23.52 -7.27
CA GLU A 55 -5.95 -24.46 -8.07
C GLU A 55 -5.11 -25.11 -9.18
N TYR A 56 -4.31 -24.31 -9.86
CA TYR A 56 -3.41 -24.83 -10.89
C TYR A 56 -2.33 -25.75 -10.29
N ALA A 57 -1.69 -25.35 -9.22
CA ALA A 57 -0.64 -26.13 -8.57
C ALA A 57 -1.14 -27.51 -8.09
N LYS A 58 -2.39 -27.60 -7.61
CA LYS A 58 -3.03 -28.86 -7.21
C LYS A 58 -3.39 -29.74 -8.39
N SER A 59 -3.80 -29.19 -9.51
CA SER A 59 -4.25 -29.94 -10.69
C SER A 59 -3.10 -30.37 -11.59
N ARG A 60 -2.05 -29.55 -11.71
CA ARG A 60 -0.91 -29.80 -12.58
C ARG A 60 0.01 -30.85 -11.98
N LYS A 61 0.33 -31.88 -12.77
CA LYS A 61 1.28 -32.93 -12.41
C LYS A 61 2.56 -32.81 -13.20
N ALA A 62 3.70 -33.00 -12.51
CA ALA A 62 5.02 -33.11 -13.10
C ALA A 62 5.88 -34.07 -12.22
N PHE A 63 6.78 -34.81 -12.84
CA PHE A 63 7.67 -35.75 -12.17
C PHE A 63 6.93 -36.77 -11.28
N GLY A 64 5.71 -37.17 -11.69
CA GLY A 64 4.93 -38.20 -11.01
C GLY A 64 4.03 -37.74 -9.86
N GLN A 65 4.02 -36.44 -9.53
CA GLN A 65 3.22 -35.88 -8.42
C GLN A 65 2.61 -34.53 -8.79
N SER A 66 1.74 -33.99 -7.94
CA SER A 66 1.24 -32.63 -8.04
C SER A 66 2.37 -31.63 -7.86
N ILE A 67 2.36 -30.53 -8.62
CA ILE A 67 3.40 -29.50 -8.43
C ILE A 67 3.26 -28.77 -7.10
N SER A 68 2.09 -28.81 -6.45
CA SER A 68 1.88 -28.31 -5.09
C SER A 68 2.73 -29.01 -4.01
N ASP A 69 3.25 -30.20 -4.32
CA ASP A 69 4.05 -30.99 -3.37
C ASP A 69 5.53 -30.62 -3.39
N PHE A 70 5.95 -29.75 -4.32
CA PHE A 70 7.33 -29.27 -4.37
C PHE A 70 7.53 -28.06 -3.46
N GLY A 71 8.61 -28.09 -2.65
CA GLY A 71 8.95 -27.02 -1.70
C GLY A 71 9.07 -25.64 -2.35
N SER A 72 9.62 -25.54 -3.57
CA SER A 72 9.72 -24.27 -4.30
C SER A 72 8.37 -23.65 -4.69
N ILE A 73 7.34 -24.48 -4.89
CA ILE A 73 5.97 -24.01 -5.15
C ILE A 73 5.31 -23.59 -3.84
N GLN A 74 5.51 -24.39 -2.78
CA GLN A 74 5.00 -24.08 -1.44
C GLN A 74 5.56 -22.76 -0.91
N ASP A 75 6.86 -22.52 -1.11
CA ASP A 75 7.53 -21.27 -0.73
C ASP A 75 6.91 -20.06 -1.41
N LYS A 76 6.69 -20.13 -2.75
CA LYS A 76 6.03 -19.05 -3.49
C LYS A 76 4.61 -18.77 -3.01
N LEU A 77 3.84 -19.82 -2.73
CA LEU A 77 2.48 -19.68 -2.21
C LEU A 77 2.46 -19.11 -0.79
N ALA A 78 3.40 -19.54 0.08
CA ALA A 78 3.52 -19.03 1.44
C ALA A 78 3.93 -17.55 1.42
N THR A 79 4.94 -17.17 0.64
CA THR A 79 5.35 -15.77 0.48
C THR A 79 4.18 -14.92 -0.04
N SER A 80 3.45 -15.40 -1.03
CA SER A 80 2.27 -14.71 -1.58
C SER A 80 1.18 -14.49 -0.52
N ALA A 81 0.94 -15.47 0.34
CA ALA A 81 -0.02 -15.34 1.45
C ALA A 81 0.44 -14.29 2.48
N ILE A 82 1.73 -14.28 2.83
CA ILE A 82 2.32 -13.30 3.76
C ILE A 82 2.19 -11.88 3.18
N LEU A 83 2.55 -11.67 1.92
CA LEU A 83 2.44 -10.37 1.25
C LEU A 83 1.00 -9.86 1.25
N THR A 84 0.03 -10.73 0.93
CA THR A 84 -1.39 -10.39 0.93
C THR A 84 -1.88 -10.01 2.32
N TYR A 85 -1.57 -10.81 3.33
CA TYR A 85 -1.97 -10.55 4.72
C TYR A 85 -1.37 -9.25 5.25
N THR A 86 -0.10 -8.99 4.96
CA THR A 86 0.59 -7.78 5.41
C THR A 86 -0.02 -6.53 4.77
N LEU A 87 -0.34 -6.58 3.48
CA LEU A 87 -1.00 -5.47 2.80
C LEU A 87 -2.40 -5.22 3.36
N ASP A 88 -3.19 -6.27 3.55
CA ASP A 88 -4.54 -6.20 4.09
C ASP A 88 -4.54 -5.55 5.49
N SER A 89 -3.68 -6.05 6.37
CA SER A 89 -3.50 -5.51 7.72
C SER A 89 -3.07 -4.04 7.72
N THR A 90 -2.15 -3.67 6.82
CA THR A 90 -1.68 -2.29 6.66
C THR A 90 -2.82 -1.38 6.19
N CYS A 91 -3.60 -1.81 5.20
CA CYS A 91 -4.74 -1.03 4.70
C CYS A 91 -5.78 -0.79 5.79
N TYR A 92 -6.18 -1.83 6.53
CA TYR A 92 -7.14 -1.66 7.63
C TYR A 92 -6.60 -0.78 8.76
N SER A 93 -5.32 -0.88 9.09
CA SER A 93 -4.70 -0.02 10.10
C SER A 93 -4.73 1.45 9.67
N VAL A 94 -4.38 1.74 8.43
CA VAL A 94 -4.35 3.13 7.91
C VAL A 94 -5.76 3.69 7.79
N ILE A 95 -6.71 2.95 7.18
CA ILE A 95 -8.07 3.47 7.01
C ILE A 95 -8.81 3.60 8.33
N GLY A 96 -8.53 2.72 9.30
CA GLY A 96 -9.08 2.81 10.65
C GLY A 96 -8.72 4.13 11.31
N LYS A 97 -7.44 4.47 11.35
CA LYS A 97 -6.95 5.75 11.91
C LYS A 97 -7.52 6.97 11.18
N GLN A 98 -7.57 6.94 9.84
CA GLN A 98 -8.20 8.03 9.07
C GLN A 98 -9.69 8.18 9.38
N THR A 99 -10.40 7.05 9.51
CA THR A 99 -11.83 7.05 9.81
C THR A 99 -12.10 7.60 11.22
N GLU A 100 -11.31 7.22 12.20
CA GLU A 100 -11.38 7.76 13.56
C GLU A 100 -11.19 9.27 13.55
N ALA A 101 -10.13 9.77 12.93
CA ALA A 101 -9.87 11.20 12.84
C ALA A 101 -10.96 11.99 12.11
N ILE A 102 -11.56 11.42 11.05
CA ILE A 102 -12.68 12.05 10.33
C ILE A 102 -13.97 12.04 11.18
N ASN A 103 -14.20 11.00 11.96
CA ASN A 103 -15.38 10.90 12.82
C ASN A 103 -15.36 11.88 14.01
N GLU A 104 -14.20 12.43 14.36
CA GLU A 104 -14.07 13.49 15.36
C GLU A 104 -14.53 14.87 14.83
N LEU A 105 -14.69 15.02 13.51
CA LEU A 105 -15.14 16.28 12.90
C LEU A 105 -16.65 16.49 13.10
N ASP A 106 -17.05 17.73 13.41
CA ASP A 106 -18.46 18.09 13.45
C ASP A 106 -19.06 18.13 12.04
N LYS A 107 -19.99 17.23 11.76
CA LYS A 107 -20.67 17.11 10.48
C LYS A 107 -21.58 18.29 10.13
N ASN A 108 -21.93 19.12 11.14
CA ASN A 108 -22.73 20.33 10.95
C ASN A 108 -21.87 21.56 10.69
N ASP A 109 -20.55 21.45 10.76
CA ASP A 109 -19.63 22.54 10.45
C ASP A 109 -19.73 22.90 8.96
N PRO A 110 -19.95 24.18 8.61
CA PRO A 110 -19.97 24.64 7.20
C PRO A 110 -18.70 24.27 6.41
N GLU A 111 -17.58 24.13 7.10
CA GLU A 111 -16.29 23.75 6.53
C GLU A 111 -15.97 22.25 6.65
N TYR A 112 -16.95 21.42 7.00
CA TYR A 112 -16.75 19.99 7.24
C TYR A 112 -15.94 19.32 6.13
N TYR A 113 -16.29 19.52 4.87
CA TYR A 113 -15.59 18.88 3.75
C TYR A 113 -14.17 19.39 3.55
N VAL A 114 -13.90 20.65 3.85
CA VAL A 114 -12.54 21.23 3.82
C VAL A 114 -11.70 20.58 4.93
N LYS A 115 -12.25 20.51 6.14
CA LYS A 115 -11.59 19.85 7.29
C LYS A 115 -11.34 18.36 7.04
N GLN A 116 -12.30 17.67 6.44
CA GLN A 116 -12.14 16.26 6.04
C GLN A 116 -10.98 16.09 5.02
N GLY A 117 -10.88 16.98 4.03
CA GLY A 117 -9.77 17.01 3.08
C GLY A 117 -8.43 17.19 3.79
N ASN A 118 -8.33 18.18 4.67
CA ASN A 118 -7.13 18.48 5.43
C ASN A 118 -6.73 17.30 6.36
N THR A 119 -7.72 16.66 7.02
CA THR A 119 -7.49 15.46 7.82
C THR A 119 -6.92 14.33 6.98
N THR A 120 -7.46 14.12 5.78
CA THR A 120 -6.96 13.11 4.85
C THR A 120 -5.52 13.41 4.39
N GLU A 121 -5.16 14.68 4.21
CA GLU A 121 -3.80 15.10 3.84
C GLU A 121 -2.78 14.81 4.93
N GLN A 122 -3.15 14.79 6.20
CA GLN A 122 -2.26 14.42 7.30
C GLN A 122 -1.74 12.97 7.17
N TYR A 123 -2.46 12.10 6.46
CA TYR A 123 -2.10 10.70 6.20
C TYR A 123 -1.39 10.49 4.86
N ILE A 124 -0.76 11.54 4.30
CA ILE A 124 -0.11 11.46 2.99
C ILE A 124 1.06 10.46 2.96
N ALA A 125 1.79 10.31 4.05
CA ALA A 125 2.87 9.33 4.16
C ALA A 125 2.31 7.90 4.19
N GLU A 126 1.32 7.64 5.03
CA GLU A 126 0.69 6.34 5.21
C GLU A 126 0.00 5.88 3.91
N ASN A 127 -0.73 6.77 3.24
CA ASN A 127 -1.37 6.48 1.95
C ASN A 127 -0.33 6.19 0.86
N SER A 128 0.80 6.89 0.87
CA SER A 128 1.92 6.64 -0.05
C SER A 128 2.60 5.30 0.25
N ILE A 129 2.78 4.92 1.51
CA ILE A 129 3.29 3.61 1.92
C ILE A 129 2.36 2.50 1.42
N VAL A 130 1.05 2.62 1.64
CA VAL A 130 0.05 1.65 1.16
C VAL A 130 0.14 1.49 -0.35
N LYS A 131 0.27 2.58 -1.11
CA LYS A 131 0.41 2.54 -2.57
C LYS A 131 1.69 1.84 -3.01
N VAL A 132 2.82 2.22 -2.44
CA VAL A 132 4.13 1.66 -2.80
C VAL A 132 4.17 0.18 -2.47
N TYR A 133 3.88 -0.16 -1.22
CA TYR A 133 3.90 -1.54 -0.76
C TYR A 133 2.89 -2.40 -1.54
N GLY A 134 1.65 -1.94 -1.70
CA GLY A 134 0.61 -2.69 -2.41
C GLY A 134 0.97 -2.99 -3.86
N SER A 135 1.51 -2.01 -4.58
CA SER A 135 1.91 -2.20 -5.99
C SER A 135 3.12 -3.13 -6.15
N GLU A 136 4.05 -3.13 -5.21
CA GLU A 136 5.25 -3.98 -5.24
C GLU A 136 4.96 -5.40 -4.76
N ALA A 137 4.20 -5.54 -3.67
CA ALA A 137 3.75 -6.84 -3.18
C ALA A 137 2.87 -7.57 -4.21
N ALA A 138 2.00 -6.83 -4.92
CA ALA A 138 1.21 -7.40 -6.00
C ALA A 138 2.07 -7.85 -7.19
N GLU A 139 3.13 -7.10 -7.54
CA GLU A 139 4.06 -7.50 -8.61
C GLU A 139 4.78 -8.80 -8.24
N GLU A 140 5.32 -8.90 -7.04
CA GLU A 140 6.01 -10.10 -6.55
C GLU A 140 5.08 -11.31 -6.51
N LEU A 141 3.87 -11.14 -5.99
CA LEU A 141 2.86 -12.21 -5.97
C LEU A 141 2.47 -12.65 -7.38
N ILE A 142 2.24 -11.71 -8.29
CA ILE A 142 1.86 -12.04 -9.68
C ILE A 142 3.02 -12.78 -10.38
N ASP A 143 4.28 -12.37 -10.14
CA ASP A 143 5.44 -13.07 -10.66
C ASP A 143 5.52 -14.51 -10.14
N HIS A 144 5.28 -14.72 -8.85
CA HIS A 144 5.19 -16.05 -8.25
C HIS A 144 4.07 -16.89 -8.90
N CYS A 145 2.88 -16.32 -9.06
CA CYS A 145 1.75 -17.00 -9.69
C CYS A 145 2.06 -17.34 -11.16
N PHE A 146 2.65 -16.40 -11.89
CA PHE A 146 3.08 -16.60 -13.27
C PHE A 146 4.08 -17.75 -13.37
N GLN A 147 5.07 -17.78 -12.48
CA GLN A 147 6.08 -18.84 -12.44
C GLN A 147 5.49 -20.21 -12.10
N ILE A 148 4.47 -20.28 -11.24
CA ILE A 148 3.74 -21.52 -10.93
C ILE A 148 3.05 -22.08 -12.16
N TYR A 149 2.47 -21.22 -13.02
CA TYR A 149 1.86 -21.63 -14.28
C TYR A 149 2.90 -22.08 -15.32
N GLY A 150 4.18 -21.70 -15.16
CA GLY A 150 5.23 -22.01 -16.14
C GLY A 150 4.90 -21.47 -17.53
N GLY A 151 5.11 -22.25 -18.57
CA GLY A 151 4.81 -21.82 -19.96
C GLY A 151 3.34 -21.42 -20.18
N TYR A 152 2.41 -22.00 -19.45
CA TYR A 152 0.99 -21.62 -19.50
C TYR A 152 0.72 -20.23 -18.91
N GLY A 153 1.57 -19.72 -18.02
CA GLY A 153 1.46 -18.35 -17.54
C GLY A 153 1.74 -17.29 -18.60
N PHE A 154 2.47 -17.66 -19.66
CA PHE A 154 2.88 -16.75 -20.73
C PHE A 154 1.85 -16.60 -21.84
N ILE A 155 0.92 -17.54 -21.99
CA ILE A 155 -0.10 -17.54 -23.07
C ILE A 155 -1.38 -16.82 -22.62
N GLU A 156 -2.06 -16.18 -23.57
CA GLU A 156 -3.21 -15.30 -23.32
C GLU A 156 -4.48 -16.03 -22.85
N GLU A 157 -4.58 -17.34 -23.05
CA GLU A 157 -5.70 -18.17 -22.59
C GLU A 157 -5.74 -18.31 -21.05
N TYR A 158 -4.66 -17.99 -20.38
CA TYR A 158 -4.56 -18.00 -18.90
C TYR A 158 -4.43 -16.58 -18.35
N PRO A 159 -4.91 -16.32 -17.12
CA PRO A 159 -5.04 -14.96 -16.63
C PRO A 159 -3.70 -14.29 -16.26
N MET A 160 -2.61 -15.04 -16.13
CA MET A 160 -1.36 -14.54 -15.55
C MET A 160 -0.65 -13.53 -16.46
N ALA A 161 -0.64 -13.75 -17.79
CA ALA A 161 -0.03 -12.83 -18.74
C ALA A 161 -0.71 -11.45 -18.70
N GLN A 162 -2.03 -11.43 -18.65
CA GLN A 162 -2.80 -10.20 -18.51
C GLN A 162 -2.56 -9.54 -17.15
N ALA A 163 -2.65 -10.29 -16.04
CA ALA A 163 -2.43 -9.78 -14.70
C ALA A 163 -1.05 -9.12 -14.55
N TYR A 164 -0.01 -9.73 -15.12
CA TYR A 164 1.35 -9.19 -15.11
C TYR A 164 1.45 -7.84 -15.81
N ARG A 165 0.85 -7.70 -17.00
CA ARG A 165 0.82 -6.44 -17.74
C ARG A 165 -0.01 -5.38 -17.03
N ASP A 166 -1.18 -5.73 -16.53
CA ASP A 166 -2.11 -4.80 -15.89
C ASP A 166 -1.56 -4.25 -14.58
N ASN A 167 -0.83 -5.07 -13.81
CA ASN A 167 -0.24 -4.62 -12.56
C ASN A 167 0.93 -3.63 -12.77
N ARG A 168 1.65 -3.71 -13.88
CA ARG A 168 2.88 -2.91 -14.08
C ARG A 168 2.66 -1.41 -13.98
N ILE A 169 1.50 -0.90 -14.39
CA ILE A 169 1.16 0.53 -14.33
C ILE A 169 1.00 1.03 -12.89
N ASN A 170 0.68 0.14 -11.93
CA ASN A 170 0.44 0.50 -10.53
C ASN A 170 1.66 1.10 -9.84
N LYS A 171 2.87 0.81 -10.33
CA LYS A 171 4.11 1.42 -9.83
C LYS A 171 4.38 2.82 -10.42
N ILE A 172 3.60 3.24 -11.43
CA ILE A 172 3.85 4.45 -12.23
C ILE A 172 2.83 5.54 -11.93
N TRP A 173 1.54 5.23 -12.03
CA TRP A 173 0.48 6.22 -11.82
C TRP A 173 0.28 6.59 -10.35
N GLU A 174 -0.51 7.61 -10.05
CA GLU A 174 -0.68 8.20 -8.70
C GLU A 174 0.65 8.70 -8.08
N GLY A 175 1.59 9.08 -8.95
CA GLY A 175 2.99 9.30 -8.66
C GLY A 175 3.77 7.98 -8.66
N THR A 176 4.97 7.98 -9.25
CA THR A 176 5.80 6.77 -9.26
C THR A 176 6.16 6.34 -7.84
N ASN A 177 6.55 5.09 -7.65
CA ASN A 177 6.92 4.59 -6.33
C ASN A 177 8.11 5.36 -5.74
N GLU A 178 9.05 5.80 -6.57
CA GLU A 178 10.19 6.63 -6.16
C GLU A 178 9.72 8.00 -5.64
N ILE A 179 8.79 8.67 -6.35
CA ILE A 179 8.20 9.93 -5.91
C ILE A 179 7.47 9.75 -4.58
N ASN A 180 6.69 8.68 -4.43
CA ASN A 180 5.97 8.40 -3.18
C ASN A 180 6.93 8.11 -2.01
N ARG A 181 8.05 7.41 -2.23
CA ARG A 181 9.09 7.22 -1.21
C ARG A 181 9.72 8.53 -0.78
N MET A 182 10.04 9.41 -1.72
CA MET A 182 10.54 10.76 -1.40
C MET A 182 9.50 11.57 -0.62
N LEU A 183 8.23 11.46 -0.99
CA LEU A 183 7.13 12.13 -0.30
C LEU A 183 6.99 11.65 1.14
N CYS A 184 7.08 10.34 1.40
CA CYS A 184 7.09 9.79 2.75
C CYS A 184 8.23 10.39 3.58
N GLY A 185 9.45 10.37 3.06
CA GLY A 185 10.61 10.94 3.75
C GLY A 185 10.41 12.42 4.07
N ARG A 186 9.95 13.22 3.10
CA ARG A 186 9.66 14.63 3.30
C ARG A 186 8.57 14.86 4.36
N ALA A 187 7.46 14.13 4.30
CA ALA A 187 6.36 14.26 5.24
C ALA A 187 6.80 13.92 6.67
N MET A 188 7.57 12.84 6.85
CA MET A 188 8.09 12.44 8.15
C MET A 188 9.06 13.48 8.73
N ILE A 189 9.98 14.01 7.93
CA ILE A 189 10.90 15.07 8.35
C ILE A 189 10.12 16.32 8.74
N THR A 190 9.12 16.72 7.96
CA THR A 190 8.30 17.90 8.28
C THR A 190 7.57 17.72 9.60
N LYS A 191 6.91 16.58 9.82
CA LYS A 191 6.21 16.26 11.07
C LYS A 191 7.17 16.17 12.27
N ALA A 192 8.37 15.66 12.07
CA ALA A 192 9.41 15.63 13.09
C ALA A 192 9.86 17.04 13.51
N LEU A 193 10.08 17.93 12.55
CA LEU A 193 10.51 19.30 12.78
C LEU A 193 9.40 20.18 13.38
N SER A 194 8.14 19.94 13.02
CA SER A 194 6.98 20.64 13.60
C SER A 194 6.61 20.15 15.01
N GLY A 195 7.17 19.03 15.44
CA GLY A 195 6.83 18.41 16.74
C GLY A 195 5.51 17.62 16.74
N GLU A 196 4.90 17.40 15.55
CA GLU A 196 3.68 16.59 15.42
C GLU A 196 3.91 15.11 15.77
N ILE A 197 5.13 14.62 15.54
CA ILE A 197 5.57 13.31 16.01
C ILE A 197 6.65 13.52 17.05
N GLY A 198 6.57 12.77 18.17
CA GLY A 198 7.52 12.83 19.28
C GLY A 198 8.92 12.30 18.90
N PHE A 199 9.53 12.89 17.87
CA PHE A 199 10.81 12.41 17.32
C PHE A 199 11.96 12.59 18.30
N LYS A 200 11.96 13.67 19.10
CA LYS A 200 12.95 13.90 20.16
C LYS A 200 12.87 12.83 21.24
N GLU A 201 11.66 12.59 21.72
CA GLU A 201 11.37 11.57 22.73
C GLU A 201 11.72 10.18 22.23
N TYR A 202 11.50 9.92 20.94
CA TYR A 202 11.91 8.67 20.29
C TYR A 202 13.43 8.53 20.28
N LEU A 203 14.18 9.57 19.89
CA LEU A 203 15.64 9.53 19.89
C LEU A 203 16.20 9.32 21.30
N GLU A 204 15.64 9.96 22.32
CA GLU A 204 16.03 9.75 23.72
C GLU A 204 15.81 8.30 24.17
N LYS A 205 14.68 7.68 23.77
CA LYS A 205 14.43 6.25 24.02
C LYS A 205 15.42 5.36 23.29
N VAL A 206 15.75 5.66 22.02
CA VAL A 206 16.75 4.93 21.25
C VAL A 206 18.12 5.02 21.90
N ASP A 207 18.53 6.20 22.37
CA ASP A 207 19.80 6.38 23.06
C ASP A 207 19.88 5.55 24.35
N VAL A 208 18.81 5.55 25.14
CA VAL A 208 18.69 4.72 26.36
C VAL A 208 18.77 3.24 25.97
N TYR A 209 18.10 2.83 24.93
CA TYR A 209 18.11 1.47 24.42
C TYR A 209 19.49 1.04 23.93
N CYS A 210 20.15 1.86 23.12
CA CYS A 210 21.50 1.59 22.62
C CYS A 210 22.55 1.46 23.75
N ASN A 211 22.36 2.20 24.85
CA ASN A 211 23.29 2.18 25.97
C ASN A 211 22.99 1.05 26.98
N ASN A 212 21.74 0.67 27.19
CA ASN A 212 21.32 -0.24 28.27
C ASN A 212 20.77 -1.59 27.76
N GLY A 213 20.57 -1.76 26.45
CA GLY A 213 19.82 -2.89 25.87
C GLY A 213 18.30 -2.76 26.06
N LEU A 214 17.54 -3.49 25.26
CA LEU A 214 16.08 -3.60 25.41
C LEU A 214 15.77 -4.81 26.29
N ASP A 215 15.04 -4.59 27.36
CA ASP A 215 14.39 -5.66 28.11
C ASP A 215 12.90 -5.61 27.75
N SER A 216 12.46 -6.52 26.87
CA SER A 216 11.05 -6.65 26.49
C SER A 216 10.18 -7.27 27.57
N GLY A 217 10.80 -7.79 28.65
CA GLY A 217 10.11 -8.58 29.66
C GLY A 217 9.60 -9.93 29.14
N TYR A 218 9.91 -10.29 27.91
CA TYR A 218 9.52 -11.56 27.32
C TYR A 218 10.60 -12.63 27.54
N GLU A 219 10.21 -13.72 28.15
CA GLU A 219 11.06 -14.90 28.37
C GLU A 219 10.55 -16.08 27.55
N GLY A 220 11.03 -16.23 26.32
CA GLY A 220 10.65 -17.33 25.43
C GLY A 220 11.60 -17.45 24.24
N ASP A 221 11.37 -18.48 23.43
CA ASP A 221 12.22 -18.79 22.27
C ASP A 221 12.30 -17.69 21.22
N LEU A 222 11.31 -16.76 21.20
CA LEU A 222 11.25 -15.62 20.27
C LEU A 222 11.66 -14.29 20.94
N LYS A 223 12.48 -14.32 22.00
CA LYS A 223 12.88 -13.11 22.74
C LYS A 223 13.53 -12.07 21.83
N THR A 224 14.45 -12.46 20.98
CA THR A 224 15.15 -11.56 20.05
C THR A 224 14.20 -10.90 19.07
N GLU A 225 13.26 -11.66 18.51
CA GLU A 225 12.26 -11.16 17.55
C GLU A 225 11.30 -10.18 18.22
N VAL A 226 10.86 -10.47 19.45
CA VAL A 226 10.01 -9.58 20.23
C VAL A 226 10.75 -8.29 20.57
N GLU A 227 12.00 -8.36 20.99
CA GLU A 227 12.85 -7.20 21.25
C GLU A 227 13.03 -6.33 20.00
N CYS A 228 13.25 -6.95 18.82
CA CYS A 228 13.30 -6.22 17.54
C CYS A 228 11.98 -5.51 17.21
N VAL A 229 10.83 -6.13 17.45
CA VAL A 229 9.52 -5.52 17.22
C VAL A 229 9.27 -4.37 18.21
N GLU A 230 9.61 -4.55 19.50
CA GLU A 230 9.45 -3.47 20.48
C GLU A 230 10.38 -2.27 20.20
N ALA A 231 11.60 -2.53 19.71
CA ALA A 231 12.53 -1.47 19.31
C ALA A 231 12.04 -0.69 18.07
N ALA A 232 11.20 -1.30 17.25
CA ALA A 232 10.64 -0.69 16.03
C ALA A 232 9.35 0.12 16.28
N LYS A 233 8.75 0.04 17.46
CA LYS A 233 7.55 0.81 17.87
C LYS A 233 7.93 2.22 18.32
#